data_ead249118603ffbc3ea6ebb36070d5cc
#
_entry.id   ead249118603ffbc3ea6ebb36070d5cc
#
_cell.length_a   1.000
_cell.length_b   1.000
_cell.length_c   1.000
_cell.angle_alpha   90.00
_cell.angle_beta   90.00
_cell.angle_gamma   90.00
#
_symmetry.space_group_name_H-M   'P 1'
#
loop_
_entity.id
_entity.type
_entity.pdbx_description
1 polymer ?
#
loop_
_entity_poly.entity_id
_entity_poly.type
_entity_poly.pdbx_seq_one_letter_code
_entity_poly.pdbx_strand_id
1 'polypeptide(L)'
;MNLSSLSSLQWNFIAGGLAIFLFGISLMGDALTNFAGPKMRGYVEKYTSNPIKGVLVGIVITGLIQSSSGTTVIAISFVRAGIMSLEQAIGVTLGANIGTTVTSILIGFNLEYFSYFITLIGVIIFMFSAKRRNKYIGEILIGFGLLFIGLQMMGDSLKELKDIPGFEDVVANMGKKPILGVLIGAILTAMLQSSSAFIGITQSLFASNAIDLGVALALMFGANIGTCITAILASLGGSLSARRTSLFHVLFNVSVSLIFLIFLTPY
;
A
#
# COMPACT_ATOMS: atom_id res chain seq x y z
N MET A 1 -4.62 29.94 -15.02
CA MET A 1 -3.82 28.71 -14.99
C MET A 1 -2.95 28.75 -16.24
N ASN A 2 -1.64 28.94 -16.08
CA ASN A 2 -0.75 29.17 -17.23
C ASN A 2 -0.37 27.80 -17.81
N LEU A 3 -0.82 27.48 -19.02
CA LEU A 3 -0.56 26.21 -19.71
C LEU A 3 0.95 25.91 -19.88
N SER A 4 1.79 26.94 -19.88
CA SER A 4 3.25 26.82 -20.01
C SER A 4 3.91 26.20 -18.77
N SER A 5 3.36 26.36 -17.56
CA SER A 5 3.90 25.75 -16.34
C SER A 5 3.52 24.27 -16.19
N LEU A 6 2.43 23.83 -16.83
CA LEU A 6 2.07 22.42 -16.93
C LEU A 6 2.90 21.68 -18.00
N SER A 7 3.40 22.42 -19.01
CA SER A 7 4.26 21.84 -20.04
C SER A 7 5.71 21.64 -19.60
N SER A 8 6.16 22.32 -18.55
CA SER A 8 7.49 22.13 -17.97
C SER A 8 7.60 20.87 -17.12
N LEU A 9 6.48 20.41 -16.54
CA LEU A 9 6.46 19.18 -15.75
C LEU A 9 6.68 17.97 -16.64
N GLN A 10 7.64 17.16 -16.27
CA GLN A 10 7.97 15.94 -17.05
C GLN A 10 6.95 14.83 -16.74
N TRP A 11 5.70 15.03 -17.19
CA TRP A 11 4.60 14.07 -16.97
C TRP A 11 4.91 12.64 -17.40
N ASN A 12 5.74 12.49 -18.44
CA ASN A 12 6.22 11.19 -18.92
C ASN A 12 7.05 10.46 -17.87
N PHE A 13 7.89 11.17 -17.09
CA PHE A 13 8.66 10.56 -16.01
C PHE A 13 7.79 10.25 -14.79
N ILE A 14 6.81 11.09 -14.46
CA ILE A 14 5.85 10.80 -13.39
C ILE A 14 5.02 9.57 -13.78
N ALA A 15 4.43 9.55 -14.97
CA ALA A 15 3.61 8.43 -15.43
C ALA A 15 4.43 7.16 -15.63
N GLY A 16 5.61 7.25 -16.23
CA GLY A 16 6.52 6.12 -16.42
C GLY A 16 7.05 5.57 -15.10
N GLY A 17 7.47 6.46 -14.20
CA GLY A 17 7.93 6.10 -12.85
C GLY A 17 6.82 5.44 -12.04
N LEU A 18 5.59 5.98 -12.09
CA LEU A 18 4.43 5.39 -11.44
C LEU A 18 4.12 3.99 -12.01
N ALA A 19 4.15 3.83 -13.32
CA ALA A 19 3.90 2.54 -13.96
C ALA A 19 4.95 1.48 -13.54
N ILE A 20 6.24 1.86 -13.54
CA ILE A 20 7.35 0.99 -13.12
C ILE A 20 7.22 0.65 -11.63
N PHE A 21 6.90 1.64 -10.78
CA PHE A 21 6.69 1.44 -9.34
C PHE A 21 5.53 0.47 -9.07
N LEU A 22 4.36 0.69 -9.68
CA LEU A 22 3.19 -0.17 -9.51
C LEU A 22 3.46 -1.59 -10.02
N PHE A 23 4.11 -1.71 -11.17
CA PHE A 23 4.51 -3.00 -11.71
C PHE A 23 5.52 -3.70 -10.80
N GLY A 24 6.50 -2.98 -10.26
CA GLY A 24 7.49 -3.51 -9.31
C GLY A 24 6.83 -4.08 -8.05
N ILE A 25 5.92 -3.33 -7.41
CA ILE A 25 5.15 -3.82 -6.24
C ILE A 25 4.34 -5.07 -6.60
N SER A 26 3.61 -5.04 -7.72
CA SER A 26 2.78 -6.17 -8.15
C SER A 26 3.62 -7.42 -8.41
N LEU A 27 4.69 -7.28 -9.18
CA LEU A 27 5.61 -8.38 -9.51
C LEU A 27 6.22 -8.99 -8.25
N MET A 28 6.70 -8.15 -7.32
CA MET A 28 7.26 -8.60 -6.06
C MET A 28 6.22 -9.34 -5.22
N GLY A 29 5.01 -8.79 -5.09
CA GLY A 29 3.91 -9.40 -4.31
C GLY A 29 3.46 -10.75 -4.89
N ASP A 30 3.28 -10.82 -6.20
CA ASP A 30 2.90 -12.06 -6.90
C ASP A 30 3.99 -13.13 -6.77
N ALA A 31 5.26 -12.74 -6.92
CA ALA A 31 6.39 -13.65 -6.80
C ALA A 31 6.55 -14.16 -5.35
N LEU A 32 6.40 -13.30 -4.34
CA LEU A 32 6.39 -13.69 -2.93
C LEU A 32 5.25 -14.67 -2.62
N THR A 33 4.05 -14.39 -3.13
CA THR A 33 2.87 -15.27 -3.00
C THR A 33 3.13 -16.64 -3.62
N ASN A 34 3.67 -16.67 -4.84
CA ASN A 34 4.00 -17.91 -5.55
C ASN A 34 5.14 -18.67 -4.89
N PHE A 35 6.14 -17.97 -4.36
CA PHE A 35 7.25 -18.55 -3.61
C PHE A 35 6.78 -19.20 -2.31
N ALA A 36 5.86 -18.56 -1.58
CA ALA A 36 5.24 -19.10 -0.37
C ALA A 36 4.33 -20.32 -0.67
N GLY A 37 3.77 -20.37 -1.87
CA GLY A 37 3.05 -21.52 -2.40
C GLY A 37 1.62 -21.70 -1.84
N PRO A 38 0.90 -22.75 -2.31
CA PRO A 38 -0.51 -22.99 -1.97
C PRO A 38 -0.77 -23.31 -0.49
N LYS A 39 0.26 -23.59 0.27
CA LYS A 39 0.16 -23.87 1.72
C LYS A 39 -0.26 -22.66 2.53
N MET A 40 -0.18 -21.45 2.00
CA MET A 40 -0.56 -20.21 2.69
C MET A 40 -1.98 -20.25 3.25
N ARG A 41 -2.95 -20.74 2.47
CA ARG A 41 -4.33 -20.88 2.94
C ARG A 41 -4.44 -21.82 4.14
N GLY A 42 -3.74 -22.97 4.10
CA GLY A 42 -3.70 -23.90 5.21
C GLY A 42 -3.01 -23.32 6.45
N TYR A 43 -2.04 -22.44 6.30
CA TYR A 43 -1.43 -21.75 7.43
C TYR A 43 -2.39 -20.74 8.07
N VAL A 44 -3.17 -19.99 7.27
CA VAL A 44 -4.22 -19.12 7.81
C VAL A 44 -5.18 -19.92 8.67
N GLU A 45 -5.74 -21.01 8.14
CA GLU A 45 -6.70 -21.86 8.83
C GLU A 45 -6.11 -22.45 10.13
N LYS A 46 -4.90 -22.99 10.05
CA LYS A 46 -4.25 -23.67 11.18
C LYS A 46 -3.81 -22.74 12.30
N TYR A 47 -3.31 -21.55 11.94
CA TYR A 47 -2.65 -20.65 12.90
C TYR A 47 -3.51 -19.46 13.35
N THR A 48 -4.76 -19.37 12.92
CA THR A 48 -5.71 -18.34 13.39
C THR A 48 -6.62 -18.81 14.51
N SER A 49 -6.17 -19.74 15.36
CA SER A 49 -6.99 -20.38 16.42
C SER A 49 -7.58 -19.39 17.45
N ASN A 50 -7.07 -18.17 17.55
CA ASN A 50 -7.62 -17.08 18.36
C ASN A 50 -7.31 -15.71 17.69
N PRO A 51 -7.96 -14.60 18.11
CA PRO A 51 -7.78 -13.29 17.49
C PRO A 51 -6.33 -12.78 17.51
N ILE A 52 -5.59 -13.00 18.61
CA ILE A 52 -4.18 -12.55 18.74
C ILE A 52 -3.30 -13.26 17.73
N LYS A 53 -3.45 -14.58 17.59
CA LYS A 53 -2.74 -15.32 16.54
C LYS A 53 -3.19 -14.89 15.16
N GLY A 54 -4.47 -14.54 15.01
CA GLY A 54 -5.00 -13.92 13.79
C GLY A 54 -4.23 -12.66 13.40
N VAL A 55 -3.95 -11.77 14.35
CA VAL A 55 -3.13 -10.57 14.11
C VAL A 55 -1.74 -10.95 13.59
N LEU A 56 -1.04 -11.85 14.26
CA LEU A 56 0.30 -12.28 13.81
C LEU A 56 0.28 -12.90 12.41
N VAL A 57 -0.69 -13.74 12.13
CA VAL A 57 -0.88 -14.34 10.81
C VAL A 57 -1.18 -13.26 9.77
N GLY A 58 -2.05 -12.30 10.08
CA GLY A 58 -2.36 -11.16 9.22
C GLY A 58 -1.13 -10.32 8.88
N ILE A 59 -0.27 -10.03 9.88
CA ILE A 59 0.99 -9.32 9.68
C ILE A 59 1.90 -10.07 8.70
N VAL A 60 2.15 -11.35 8.98
CA VAL A 60 3.07 -12.17 8.18
C VAL A 60 2.55 -12.32 6.75
N ILE A 61 1.26 -12.64 6.59
CA ILE A 61 0.67 -12.84 5.27
C ILE A 61 0.67 -11.55 4.46
N THR A 62 0.26 -10.44 5.06
CA THR A 62 0.24 -9.16 4.35
C THR A 62 1.66 -8.69 4.01
N GLY A 63 2.62 -8.88 4.92
CA GLY A 63 4.03 -8.60 4.64
C GLY A 63 4.59 -9.44 3.48
N LEU A 64 4.13 -10.69 3.32
CA LEU A 64 4.51 -11.56 2.21
C LEU A 64 3.76 -11.25 0.92
N ILE A 65 2.41 -11.13 0.98
CA ILE A 65 1.58 -10.87 -0.21
C ILE A 65 1.71 -9.41 -0.68
N GLN A 66 2.17 -8.50 0.18
CA GLN A 66 2.23 -7.06 -0.07
C GLN A 66 0.85 -6.43 -0.38
N SER A 67 -0.23 -7.05 0.10
CA SER A 67 -1.62 -6.62 -0.12
C SER A 67 -2.47 -6.89 1.11
N SER A 68 -2.78 -5.84 1.88
CA SER A 68 -3.73 -5.91 3.00
C SER A 68 -5.16 -6.16 2.52
N SER A 69 -5.51 -5.58 1.36
CA SER A 69 -6.80 -5.83 0.72
C SER A 69 -6.97 -7.31 0.38
N GLY A 70 -5.96 -7.93 -0.24
CA GLY A 70 -5.97 -9.36 -0.56
C GLY A 70 -6.11 -10.23 0.69
N THR A 71 -5.35 -9.94 1.74
CA THR A 71 -5.42 -10.65 3.03
C THR A 71 -6.81 -10.52 3.66
N THR A 72 -7.38 -9.32 3.67
CA THR A 72 -8.72 -9.06 4.24
C THR A 72 -9.81 -9.76 3.43
N VAL A 73 -9.74 -9.75 2.10
CA VAL A 73 -10.67 -10.48 1.23
C VAL A 73 -10.59 -12.00 1.45
N ILE A 74 -9.40 -12.55 1.67
CA ILE A 74 -9.23 -13.98 2.04
C ILE A 74 -9.92 -14.26 3.38
N ALA A 75 -9.71 -13.41 4.40
CA ALA A 75 -10.36 -13.55 5.71
C ALA A 75 -11.89 -13.50 5.58
N ILE A 76 -12.43 -12.51 4.85
CA ILE A 76 -13.87 -12.40 4.56
C ILE A 76 -14.40 -13.66 3.86
N SER A 77 -13.65 -14.18 2.90
CA SER A 77 -14.04 -15.40 2.17
C SER A 77 -14.08 -16.63 3.07
N PHE A 78 -13.12 -16.75 4.01
CA PHE A 78 -13.09 -17.85 4.98
C PHE A 78 -14.23 -17.76 6.01
N VAL A 79 -14.58 -16.55 6.46
CA VAL A 79 -15.75 -16.32 7.30
C VAL A 79 -17.02 -16.70 6.55
N ARG A 80 -17.12 -16.32 5.26
CA ARG A 80 -18.27 -16.67 4.41
C ARG A 80 -18.42 -18.19 4.22
N ALA A 81 -17.29 -18.90 4.12
CA ALA A 81 -17.24 -20.37 3.98
C ALA A 81 -17.43 -21.10 5.32
N GLY A 82 -17.53 -20.40 6.46
CA GLY A 82 -17.62 -21.01 7.78
C GLY A 82 -16.33 -21.64 8.29
N ILE A 83 -15.20 -21.37 7.63
CA ILE A 83 -13.86 -21.89 7.98
C ILE A 83 -13.25 -21.06 9.12
N MET A 84 -13.62 -19.78 9.23
CA MET A 84 -13.09 -18.81 10.19
C MET A 84 -14.22 -18.12 10.95
N SER A 85 -14.02 -17.90 12.26
CA SER A 85 -14.96 -17.10 13.04
C SER A 85 -14.79 -15.59 12.74
N LEU A 86 -15.78 -14.78 13.14
CA LEU A 86 -15.72 -13.32 13.03
C LEU A 86 -14.51 -12.75 13.79
N GLU A 87 -14.28 -13.22 15.00
CA GLU A 87 -13.20 -12.74 15.88
C GLU A 87 -11.83 -13.03 15.29
N GLN A 88 -11.66 -14.22 14.70
CA GLN A 88 -10.43 -14.59 13.99
C GLN A 88 -10.18 -13.69 12.79
N ALA A 89 -11.21 -13.44 11.97
CA ALA A 89 -11.12 -12.57 10.80
C ALA A 89 -10.81 -11.11 11.18
N ILE A 90 -11.38 -10.63 12.28
CA ILE A 90 -11.04 -9.33 12.87
C ILE A 90 -9.55 -9.28 13.20
N GLY A 91 -9.02 -10.31 13.86
CA GLY A 91 -7.60 -10.41 14.15
C GLY A 91 -6.74 -10.35 12.89
N VAL A 92 -7.06 -11.15 11.87
CA VAL A 92 -6.33 -11.15 10.58
C VAL A 92 -6.40 -9.78 9.90
N THR A 93 -7.55 -9.10 9.93
CA THR A 93 -7.72 -7.78 9.34
C THR A 93 -6.89 -6.70 10.06
N LEU A 94 -6.84 -6.74 11.39
CA LEU A 94 -5.96 -5.87 12.17
C LEU A 94 -4.48 -6.13 11.83
N GLY A 95 -4.10 -7.40 11.75
CA GLY A 95 -2.75 -7.79 11.34
C GLY A 95 -2.41 -7.35 9.91
N ALA A 96 -3.38 -7.39 9.01
CA ALA A 96 -3.20 -6.93 7.64
C ALA A 96 -2.87 -5.43 7.56
N ASN A 97 -3.53 -4.60 8.36
CA ASN A 97 -3.21 -3.18 8.45
C ASN A 97 -1.75 -2.95 8.94
N ILE A 98 -1.34 -3.68 9.96
CA ILE A 98 0.05 -3.62 10.46
C ILE A 98 1.02 -4.13 9.40
N GLY A 99 0.72 -5.25 8.72
CA GLY A 99 1.57 -5.85 7.69
C GLY A 99 1.85 -4.94 6.49
N THR A 100 0.94 -4.01 6.19
CA THR A 100 1.15 -3.00 5.12
C THR A 100 2.32 -2.07 5.44
N THR A 101 2.65 -1.86 6.72
CA THR A 101 3.79 -1.01 7.10
C THR A 101 5.13 -1.56 6.62
N VAL A 102 5.24 -2.86 6.35
CA VAL A 102 6.45 -3.47 5.78
C VAL A 102 6.83 -2.80 4.47
N THR A 103 5.85 -2.54 3.59
CA THR A 103 6.10 -1.83 2.32
C THR A 103 6.62 -0.43 2.56
N SER A 104 5.99 0.32 3.47
CA SER A 104 6.40 1.69 3.82
C SER A 104 7.81 1.74 4.41
N ILE A 105 8.16 0.75 5.26
CA ILE A 105 9.49 0.62 5.83
C ILE A 105 10.51 0.32 4.73
N LEU A 106 10.20 -0.60 3.81
CA LEU A 106 11.08 -0.92 2.69
C LEU A 106 11.36 0.31 1.83
N ILE A 107 10.33 1.11 1.51
CA ILE A 107 10.47 2.37 0.75
C ILE A 107 11.37 3.36 1.52
N GLY A 108 11.25 3.43 2.84
CA GLY A 108 12.03 4.34 3.69
C GLY A 108 13.54 4.06 3.76
N PHE A 109 14.00 2.87 3.32
CA PHE A 109 15.43 2.51 3.38
C PHE A 109 16.31 3.21 2.35
N ASN A 110 15.79 4.03 1.45
CA ASN A 110 16.56 4.75 0.42
C ASN A 110 17.61 3.86 -0.29
N LEU A 111 17.14 2.78 -0.91
CA LEU A 111 17.98 1.82 -1.63
C LEU A 111 18.11 2.16 -3.12
N GLU A 112 17.86 3.41 -3.51
CA GLU A 112 17.85 3.89 -4.89
C GLU A 112 19.16 3.55 -5.63
N TYR A 113 20.30 3.79 -4.97
CA TYR A 113 21.62 3.51 -5.57
C TYR A 113 21.81 2.03 -5.91
N PHE A 114 21.29 1.11 -5.11
CA PHE A 114 21.44 -0.33 -5.30
C PHE A 114 20.35 -0.94 -6.19
N SER A 115 19.29 -0.21 -6.47
CA SER A 115 18.10 -0.72 -7.18
C SER A 115 18.44 -1.29 -8.57
N TYR A 116 19.31 -0.64 -9.31
CA TYR A 116 19.74 -1.10 -10.63
C TYR A 116 20.51 -2.42 -10.57
N PHE A 117 21.41 -2.58 -9.59
CA PHE A 117 22.16 -3.81 -9.38
C PHE A 117 21.27 -4.95 -8.90
N ILE A 118 20.35 -4.67 -7.99
CA ILE A 118 19.37 -5.63 -7.49
C ILE A 118 18.50 -6.13 -8.65
N THR A 119 18.01 -5.22 -9.48
CA THR A 119 17.23 -5.58 -10.68
C THR A 119 18.04 -6.45 -11.64
N LEU A 120 19.28 -6.08 -11.92
CA LEU A 120 20.17 -6.85 -12.82
C LEU A 120 20.39 -8.27 -12.28
N ILE A 121 20.72 -8.41 -11.01
CA ILE A 121 20.89 -9.73 -10.35
C ILE A 121 19.58 -10.53 -10.46
N GLY A 122 18.44 -9.90 -10.20
CA GLY A 122 17.12 -10.52 -10.35
C GLY A 122 16.87 -11.04 -11.75
N VAL A 123 17.18 -10.25 -12.78
CA VAL A 123 17.05 -10.63 -14.20
C VAL A 123 17.95 -11.83 -14.53
N ILE A 124 19.21 -11.80 -14.09
CA ILE A 124 20.14 -12.92 -14.30
C ILE A 124 19.60 -14.21 -13.68
N ILE A 125 19.15 -14.14 -12.42
CA ILE A 125 18.56 -15.29 -11.73
C ILE A 125 17.31 -15.79 -12.48
N PHE A 126 16.42 -14.89 -12.88
CA PHE A 126 15.18 -15.22 -13.58
C PHE A 126 15.46 -15.91 -14.94
N MET A 127 16.40 -15.37 -15.73
CA MET A 127 16.68 -15.87 -17.07
C MET A 127 17.46 -17.20 -17.07
N PHE A 128 18.43 -17.35 -16.18
CA PHE A 128 19.36 -18.50 -16.21
C PHE A 128 18.97 -19.62 -15.24
N SER A 129 17.96 -19.46 -14.40
CA SER A 129 17.53 -20.53 -13.51
C SER A 129 16.57 -21.50 -14.17
N ALA A 130 16.89 -22.79 -14.11
CA ALA A 130 15.97 -23.86 -14.52
C ALA A 130 14.88 -24.13 -13.49
N LYS A 131 15.15 -23.90 -12.20
CA LYS A 131 14.22 -24.17 -11.10
C LYS A 131 13.22 -23.05 -10.94
N ARG A 132 11.91 -23.37 -10.96
CA ARG A 132 10.81 -22.41 -10.81
C ARG A 132 10.91 -21.57 -9.52
N ARG A 133 11.35 -22.19 -8.43
CA ARG A 133 11.56 -21.51 -7.15
C ARG A 133 12.59 -20.38 -7.26
N ASN A 134 13.68 -20.60 -7.96
CA ASN A 134 14.71 -19.58 -8.18
C ASN A 134 14.20 -18.45 -9.09
N LYS A 135 13.34 -18.77 -10.06
CA LYS A 135 12.71 -17.73 -10.90
C LYS A 135 11.87 -16.78 -10.05
N TYR A 136 11.13 -17.28 -9.06
CA TYR A 136 10.40 -16.42 -8.12
C TYR A 136 11.36 -15.52 -7.31
N ILE A 137 12.53 -16.01 -6.90
CA ILE A 137 13.54 -15.16 -6.25
C ILE A 137 14.01 -14.05 -7.23
N GLY A 138 14.24 -14.39 -8.49
CA GLY A 138 14.55 -13.41 -9.53
C GLY A 138 13.46 -12.35 -9.67
N GLU A 139 12.20 -12.76 -9.77
CA GLU A 139 11.04 -11.86 -9.87
C GLU A 139 10.91 -10.95 -8.62
N ILE A 140 11.16 -11.46 -7.41
CA ILE A 140 11.17 -10.67 -6.17
C ILE A 140 12.21 -9.57 -6.25
N LEU A 141 13.43 -9.90 -6.68
CA LEU A 141 14.52 -8.93 -6.79
C LEU A 141 14.26 -7.92 -7.91
N ILE A 142 13.73 -8.35 -9.05
CA ILE A 142 13.31 -7.45 -10.13
C ILE A 142 12.25 -6.48 -9.62
N GLY A 143 11.17 -7.00 -9.01
CA GLY A 143 10.08 -6.18 -8.50
C GLY A 143 10.54 -5.19 -7.44
N PHE A 144 11.41 -5.63 -6.53
CA PHE A 144 12.02 -4.78 -5.52
C PHE A 144 12.87 -3.65 -6.14
N GLY A 145 13.72 -3.97 -7.10
CA GLY A 145 14.53 -2.96 -7.77
C GLY A 145 13.69 -1.98 -8.60
N LEU A 146 12.70 -2.48 -9.35
CA LEU A 146 11.76 -1.64 -10.13
C LEU A 146 10.96 -0.69 -9.24
N LEU A 147 10.58 -1.11 -8.02
CA LEU A 147 9.92 -0.24 -7.05
C LEU A 147 10.75 1.03 -6.80
N PHE A 148 12.04 0.90 -6.50
CA PHE A 148 12.91 2.05 -6.22
C PHE A 148 13.24 2.85 -7.48
N ILE A 149 13.44 2.20 -8.63
CA ILE A 149 13.66 2.88 -9.91
C ILE A 149 12.44 3.76 -10.25
N GLY A 150 11.23 3.23 -10.06
CA GLY A 150 10.00 3.98 -10.29
C GLY A 150 9.85 5.17 -9.34
N LEU A 151 10.17 4.99 -8.04
CA LEU A 151 10.16 6.09 -7.05
C LEU A 151 11.18 7.18 -7.41
N GLN A 152 12.38 6.81 -7.81
CA GLN A 152 13.42 7.76 -8.21
C GLN A 152 12.98 8.57 -9.43
N MET A 153 12.46 7.91 -10.47
CA MET A 153 11.95 8.58 -11.67
C MET A 153 10.83 9.59 -11.35
N MET A 154 9.91 9.23 -10.44
CA MET A 154 8.87 10.13 -9.98
C MET A 154 9.45 11.27 -9.13
N GLY A 155 10.33 10.96 -8.18
CA GLY A 155 10.81 11.88 -7.15
C GLY A 155 11.47 13.12 -7.74
N ASP A 156 12.26 12.97 -8.79
CA ASP A 156 12.91 14.10 -9.45
C ASP A 156 11.89 15.01 -10.15
N SER A 157 10.90 14.44 -10.82
CA SER A 157 9.83 15.21 -11.48
C SER A 157 8.81 15.78 -10.49
N LEU A 158 8.58 15.13 -9.34
CA LEU A 158 7.67 15.64 -8.30
C LEU A 158 8.21 16.88 -7.59
N LYS A 159 9.53 17.12 -7.62
CA LYS A 159 10.13 18.37 -7.10
C LYS A 159 9.62 19.60 -7.86
N GLU A 160 9.32 19.45 -9.15
CA GLU A 160 8.81 20.54 -10.00
C GLU A 160 7.33 20.88 -9.75
N LEU A 161 6.60 20.06 -8.97
CA LEU A 161 5.20 20.34 -8.62
C LEU A 161 5.03 21.63 -7.83
N LYS A 162 6.04 22.04 -7.07
CA LYS A 162 6.02 23.31 -6.31
C LYS A 162 5.90 24.52 -7.23
N ASP A 163 6.43 24.41 -8.45
CA ASP A 163 6.43 25.50 -9.42
C ASP A 163 5.09 25.62 -10.16
N ILE A 164 4.15 24.70 -9.91
CA ILE A 164 2.81 24.74 -10.50
C ILE A 164 1.94 25.75 -9.73
N PRO A 165 1.41 26.79 -10.41
CA PRO A 165 0.51 27.73 -9.78
C PRO A 165 -0.70 27.05 -9.14
N GLY A 166 -0.92 27.34 -7.86
CA GLY A 166 -2.03 26.78 -7.08
C GLY A 166 -1.71 25.46 -6.36
N PHE A 167 -0.59 24.80 -6.65
CA PHE A 167 -0.19 23.60 -5.90
C PHE A 167 0.11 23.93 -4.44
N GLU A 168 0.89 24.99 -4.21
CA GLU A 168 1.19 25.47 -2.84
C GLU A 168 -0.07 25.84 -2.07
N ASP A 169 -1.05 26.48 -2.74
CA ASP A 169 -2.35 26.82 -2.11
C ASP A 169 -3.12 25.56 -1.69
N VAL A 170 -3.12 24.51 -2.51
CA VAL A 170 -3.76 23.23 -2.17
C VAL A 170 -3.06 22.58 -0.98
N VAL A 171 -1.73 22.53 -0.99
CA VAL A 171 -0.93 21.96 0.12
C VAL A 171 -1.13 22.77 1.40
N ALA A 172 -1.07 24.11 1.31
CA ALA A 172 -1.30 24.99 2.47
C ALA A 172 -2.72 24.83 3.03
N ASN A 173 -3.73 24.65 2.19
CA ASN A 173 -5.09 24.39 2.62
C ASN A 173 -5.23 23.03 3.31
N MET A 174 -4.54 21.98 2.82
CA MET A 174 -4.48 20.70 3.51
C MET A 174 -3.76 20.80 4.86
N GLY A 175 -2.67 21.58 4.96
CA GLY A 175 -1.99 21.85 6.22
C GLY A 175 -2.89 22.58 7.24
N LYS A 176 -3.67 23.58 6.79
CA LYS A 176 -4.63 24.29 7.65
C LYS A 176 -5.87 23.45 8.02
N LYS A 177 -6.27 22.54 7.16
CA LYS A 177 -7.45 21.69 7.30
C LYS A 177 -7.07 20.23 6.98
N PRO A 178 -6.43 19.51 7.89
CA PRO A 178 -5.94 18.16 7.66
C PRO A 178 -7.04 17.18 7.18
N ILE A 179 -8.30 17.46 7.52
CA ILE A 179 -9.45 16.66 7.04
C ILE A 179 -9.55 16.63 5.50
N LEU A 180 -9.09 17.68 4.81
CA LEU A 180 -9.04 17.69 3.34
C LEU A 180 -7.99 16.69 2.83
N GLY A 181 -6.83 16.62 3.48
CA GLY A 181 -5.82 15.61 3.16
C GLY A 181 -6.35 14.19 3.38
N VAL A 182 -7.06 13.95 4.48
CA VAL A 182 -7.72 12.66 4.74
C VAL A 182 -8.73 12.31 3.66
N LEU A 183 -9.59 13.23 3.26
CA LEU A 183 -10.59 13.00 2.20
C LEU A 183 -9.93 12.71 0.84
N ILE A 184 -8.93 13.49 0.46
CA ILE A 184 -8.18 13.29 -0.78
C ILE A 184 -7.47 11.93 -0.76
N GLY A 185 -6.77 11.61 0.32
CA GLY A 185 -6.12 10.31 0.49
C GLY A 185 -7.09 9.14 0.41
N ALA A 186 -8.27 9.27 1.03
CA ALA A 186 -9.30 8.23 0.99
C ALA A 186 -9.85 8.02 -0.42
N ILE A 187 -10.18 9.10 -1.14
CA ILE A 187 -10.71 9.03 -2.50
C ILE A 187 -9.66 8.44 -3.46
N LEU A 188 -8.44 8.96 -3.44
CA LEU A 188 -7.39 8.51 -4.34
C LEU A 188 -7.00 7.05 -4.06
N THR A 189 -6.93 6.64 -2.80
CA THR A 189 -6.64 5.23 -2.47
C THR A 189 -7.80 4.31 -2.85
N ALA A 190 -9.05 4.74 -2.68
CA ALA A 190 -10.21 3.97 -3.13
C ALA A 190 -10.22 3.77 -4.66
N MET A 191 -9.77 4.77 -5.42
CA MET A 191 -9.62 4.68 -6.89
C MET A 191 -8.46 3.77 -7.29
N LEU A 192 -7.29 3.91 -6.66
CA LEU A 192 -6.10 3.09 -6.92
C LEU A 192 -6.24 1.65 -6.39
N GLN A 193 -7.12 1.44 -5.41
CA GLN A 193 -7.30 0.17 -4.70
C GLN A 193 -6.01 -0.40 -4.08
N SER A 194 -5.01 0.45 -3.88
CA SER A 194 -3.71 0.10 -3.33
C SER A 194 -3.19 1.20 -2.40
N SER A 195 -3.29 0.96 -1.10
CA SER A 195 -2.72 1.87 -0.10
C SER A 195 -1.20 1.90 -0.14
N SER A 196 -0.55 0.77 -0.41
CA SER A 196 0.91 0.71 -0.54
C SER A 196 1.41 1.60 -1.68
N ALA A 197 0.72 1.59 -2.82
CA ALA A 197 1.03 2.46 -3.95
C ALA A 197 0.84 3.95 -3.60
N PHE A 198 -0.29 4.29 -2.99
CA PHE A 198 -0.57 5.68 -2.60
C PHE A 198 0.39 6.18 -1.52
N ILE A 199 0.74 5.34 -0.53
CA ILE A 199 1.74 5.66 0.49
C ILE A 199 3.10 5.90 -0.14
N GLY A 200 3.52 5.08 -1.11
CA GLY A 200 4.78 5.28 -1.84
C GLY A 200 4.84 6.62 -2.56
N ILE A 201 3.77 7.01 -3.25
CA ILE A 201 3.64 8.34 -3.87
C ILE A 201 3.74 9.45 -2.82
N THR A 202 3.02 9.29 -1.70
CA THR A 202 3.03 10.28 -0.60
C THR A 202 4.41 10.40 0.02
N GLN A 203 5.13 9.30 0.22
CA GLN A 203 6.52 9.30 0.71
C GLN A 203 7.47 9.99 -0.28
N SER A 204 7.27 9.77 -1.58
CA SER A 204 8.07 10.45 -2.62
C SER A 204 7.81 11.97 -2.65
N LEU A 205 6.55 12.39 -2.52
CA LEU A 205 6.18 13.81 -2.38
C LEU A 205 6.81 14.45 -1.13
N PHE A 206 6.81 13.74 -0.01
CA PHE A 206 7.44 14.21 1.22
C PHE A 206 8.96 14.26 1.09
N ALA A 207 9.59 13.22 0.56
CA ALA A 207 11.05 13.16 0.36
C ALA A 207 11.55 14.25 -0.62
N SER A 208 10.74 14.60 -1.62
CA SER A 208 11.01 15.72 -2.54
C SER A 208 10.75 17.10 -1.93
N ASN A 209 10.31 17.16 -0.66
CA ASN A 209 9.83 18.35 0.03
C ASN A 209 8.66 19.07 -0.71
N ALA A 210 7.88 18.38 -1.52
CA ALA A 210 6.70 18.93 -2.17
C ALA A 210 5.52 19.12 -1.19
N ILE A 211 5.49 18.33 -0.12
CA ILE A 211 4.53 18.41 0.98
C ILE A 211 5.25 18.31 2.32
N ASP A 212 4.67 18.89 3.37
CA ASP A 212 5.16 18.75 4.74
C ASP A 212 4.69 17.45 5.40
N LEU A 213 5.22 17.14 6.58
CA LEU A 213 4.89 15.92 7.33
C LEU A 213 3.40 15.88 7.72
N GLY A 214 2.81 17.00 8.09
CA GLY A 214 1.40 17.08 8.50
C GLY A 214 0.47 16.70 7.35
N VAL A 215 0.72 17.23 6.15
CA VAL A 215 -0.02 16.89 4.94
C VAL A 215 0.21 15.42 4.55
N ALA A 216 1.46 14.94 4.62
CA ALA A 216 1.77 13.54 4.32
C ALA A 216 1.01 12.58 5.25
N LEU A 217 0.99 12.85 6.55
CA LEU A 217 0.26 12.03 7.53
C LEU A 217 -1.24 12.09 7.31
N ALA A 218 -1.81 13.26 7.01
CA ALA A 218 -3.23 13.39 6.69
C ALA A 218 -3.63 12.54 5.46
N LEU A 219 -2.82 12.58 4.40
CA LEU A 219 -3.00 11.76 3.21
C LEU A 219 -2.92 10.25 3.54
N MET A 220 -1.96 9.85 4.39
CA MET A 220 -1.81 8.45 4.82
C MET A 220 -2.98 7.96 5.67
N PHE A 221 -3.53 8.80 6.55
CA PHE A 221 -4.75 8.45 7.31
C PHE A 221 -5.93 8.26 6.36
N GLY A 222 -6.04 9.11 5.34
CA GLY A 222 -7.01 8.93 4.27
C GLY A 222 -6.82 7.61 3.52
N ALA A 223 -5.58 7.26 3.20
CA ALA A 223 -5.27 6.00 2.52
C ALA A 223 -5.76 4.78 3.28
N ASN A 224 -5.64 4.77 4.61
CA ASN A 224 -6.14 3.68 5.45
C ASN A 224 -7.67 3.55 5.35
N ILE A 225 -8.40 4.67 5.29
CA ILE A 225 -9.86 4.67 5.10
C ILE A 225 -10.20 4.19 3.68
N GLY A 226 -9.52 4.71 2.67
CA GLY A 226 -9.76 4.37 1.26
C GLY A 226 -9.57 2.89 0.94
N THR A 227 -8.63 2.23 1.63
CA THR A 227 -8.37 0.79 1.48
C THR A 227 -9.59 -0.06 1.84
N CYS A 228 -10.50 0.44 2.69
CA CYS A 228 -11.67 -0.32 3.13
C CYS A 228 -12.67 -0.61 2.01
N ILE A 229 -12.62 0.12 0.88
CA ILE A 229 -13.53 -0.09 -0.25
C ILE A 229 -13.47 -1.54 -0.76
N THR A 230 -12.28 -2.15 -0.81
CA THR A 230 -12.10 -3.53 -1.26
C THR A 230 -12.79 -4.54 -0.33
N ALA A 231 -12.73 -4.32 0.99
CA ALA A 231 -13.41 -5.16 1.97
C ALA A 231 -14.94 -4.99 1.88
N ILE A 232 -15.42 -3.77 1.65
CA ILE A 232 -16.84 -3.49 1.42
C ILE A 232 -17.34 -4.28 0.21
N LEU A 233 -16.65 -4.14 -0.93
CA LEU A 233 -17.00 -4.83 -2.17
C LEU A 233 -16.98 -6.36 -2.00
N ALA A 234 -15.97 -6.91 -1.33
CA ALA A 234 -15.85 -8.35 -1.07
C ALA A 234 -16.96 -8.90 -0.16
N SER A 235 -17.53 -8.07 0.69
CA SER A 235 -18.60 -8.47 1.60
C SER A 235 -20.02 -8.37 1.01
N LEU A 236 -20.15 -7.75 -0.18
CA LEU A 236 -21.45 -7.62 -0.85
C LEU A 236 -22.03 -9.00 -1.19
N GLY A 237 -23.29 -9.19 -0.85
CA GLY A 237 -23.96 -10.49 -1.01
C GLY A 237 -23.43 -11.61 -0.10
N GLY A 238 -22.51 -11.29 0.82
CA GLY A 238 -21.94 -12.24 1.77
C GLY A 238 -22.80 -12.50 3.00
N SER A 239 -22.33 -13.43 3.86
CA SER A 239 -22.94 -13.75 5.16
C SER A 239 -22.93 -12.52 6.09
N LEU A 240 -23.76 -12.57 7.15
CA LEU A 240 -23.79 -11.51 8.17
C LEU A 240 -22.39 -11.31 8.80
N SER A 241 -21.67 -12.39 9.07
CA SER A 241 -20.32 -12.33 9.63
C SER A 241 -19.30 -11.71 8.66
N ALA A 242 -19.40 -11.99 7.35
CA ALA A 242 -18.59 -11.34 6.33
C ALA A 242 -18.80 -9.83 6.28
N ARG A 243 -20.06 -9.38 6.33
CA ARG A 243 -20.43 -7.95 6.40
C ARG A 243 -19.92 -7.29 7.68
N ARG A 244 -20.01 -7.98 8.83
CA ARG A 244 -19.48 -7.50 10.11
C ARG A 244 -17.97 -7.36 10.09
N THR A 245 -17.23 -8.28 9.45
CA THR A 245 -15.77 -8.16 9.27
C THR A 245 -15.43 -6.91 8.46
N SER A 246 -16.11 -6.67 7.35
CA SER A 246 -15.92 -5.48 6.53
C SER A 246 -16.27 -4.20 7.28
N LEU A 247 -17.41 -4.18 7.99
CA LEU A 247 -17.82 -3.03 8.81
C LEU A 247 -16.80 -2.73 9.92
N PHE A 248 -16.29 -3.77 10.59
CA PHE A 248 -15.23 -3.61 11.58
C PHE A 248 -13.99 -2.96 10.96
N HIS A 249 -13.55 -3.41 9.77
CA HIS A 249 -12.40 -2.82 9.08
C HIS A 249 -12.61 -1.32 8.81
N VAL A 250 -13.78 -0.93 8.32
CA VAL A 250 -14.13 0.49 8.11
C VAL A 250 -14.10 1.27 9.42
N LEU A 251 -14.84 0.79 10.43
CA LEU A 251 -14.93 1.48 11.73
C LEU A 251 -13.56 1.63 12.39
N PHE A 252 -12.73 0.58 12.33
CA PHE A 252 -11.38 0.62 12.88
C PHE A 252 -10.54 1.69 12.18
N ASN A 253 -10.45 1.66 10.84
CA ASN A 253 -9.60 2.60 10.10
C ASN A 253 -10.10 4.05 10.24
N VAL A 254 -11.41 4.27 10.23
CA VAL A 254 -11.99 5.61 10.46
C VAL A 254 -11.68 6.08 11.88
N SER A 255 -11.90 5.23 12.90
CA SER A 255 -11.66 5.60 14.30
C SER A 255 -10.19 5.92 14.56
N VAL A 256 -9.28 5.08 14.08
CA VAL A 256 -7.83 5.30 14.21
C VAL A 256 -7.42 6.59 13.50
N SER A 257 -7.88 6.80 12.27
CA SER A 257 -7.56 8.01 11.51
C SER A 257 -8.07 9.27 12.21
N LEU A 258 -9.29 9.25 12.78
CA LEU A 258 -9.83 10.39 13.52
C LEU A 258 -9.08 10.65 14.82
N ILE A 259 -8.72 9.60 15.58
CA ILE A 259 -7.92 9.74 16.81
C ILE A 259 -6.58 10.41 16.50
N PHE A 260 -5.85 9.90 15.51
CA PHE A 260 -4.55 10.45 15.17
C PHE A 260 -4.63 11.84 14.51
N LEU A 261 -5.74 12.15 13.83
CA LEU A 261 -5.99 13.47 13.27
C LEU A 261 -6.04 14.54 14.38
N ILE A 262 -6.58 14.21 15.56
CA ILE A 262 -6.60 15.12 16.72
C ILE A 262 -5.18 15.52 17.16
N PHE A 263 -4.21 14.62 17.03
CA PHE A 263 -2.82 14.89 17.38
C PHE A 263 -2.04 15.66 16.30
N LEU A 264 -2.58 15.75 15.08
CA LEU A 264 -2.00 16.56 14.00
C LEU A 264 -2.41 18.04 14.08
N THR A 265 -3.49 18.37 14.76
CA THR A 265 -4.07 19.72 14.79
C THR A 265 -3.41 20.72 15.76
N PRO A 266 -2.52 20.38 16.71
CA PRO A 266 -1.91 21.35 17.61
C PRO A 266 -0.65 22.04 17.08
N TYR A 267 -0.22 21.77 15.86
CA TYR A 267 0.99 22.37 15.27
C TYR A 267 0.63 23.15 13.99
#